data_1b5bf5be336ce6594460f2922d90d37b
#
_entry.id   1b5bf5be336ce6594460f2922d90d37b
#
_cell.length_a   1.000
_cell.length_b   1.000
_cell.length_c   1.000
_cell.angle_alpha   90.00
_cell.angle_beta   90.00
_cell.angle_gamma   90.00
#
_symmetry.space_group_name_H-M   'P 1'
#
loop_
_entity.id
_entity.type
_entity.pdbx_description
1 polymer ?
#
loop_
_entity_poly.entity_id
_entity_poly.type
_entity_poly.pdbx_seq_one_letter_code
_entity_poly.pdbx_strand_id
1 'polypeptide(L)'
;LAAAVSRGGRLPDGTKAAQGNVLFWTGEDALAEVLIPRLLEAGADMNRVFFVRDVGEGRERRAFDPATDVYALEQQARRIGGVALVVVDPIASAVAGDSHKNTEVRRGLQPLVDLGEALGAAVLGITHFSKNSSSRRATERIIGSVAFSALARVSMVTVMGKDGACRLVRSKSNVGPQGDGFEYRIEVADRELDGKAAKVSSVAWGGALYGRADELLEQVEAKRLQRDEACDWLYQLLKGGPIMSKELKAKAMDDGIAWRTVERAKEQLDVIAERQGIKGKGRGVGDWIWRLPASSREAAGVAKAPPQPKRPATKYSG
;
A
#
# COMPACT_ATOMS: atom_id res chain seq x y z
N LEU A 1 -8.67 11.90 -0.36
CA LEU A 1 -8.38 13.32 -0.69
C LEU A 1 -9.26 13.79 -1.85
N ALA A 2 -9.26 13.12 -3.01
CA ALA A 2 -10.07 13.53 -4.18
C ALA A 2 -11.55 13.76 -3.83
N ALA A 3 -12.16 12.83 -3.07
CA ALA A 3 -13.54 12.98 -2.62
C ALA A 3 -13.73 14.21 -1.70
N ALA A 4 -12.78 14.51 -0.82
CA ALA A 4 -12.86 15.68 0.03
C ALA A 4 -12.77 16.99 -0.77
N VAL A 5 -11.86 17.06 -1.75
CA VAL A 5 -11.69 18.23 -2.61
C VAL A 5 -12.93 18.42 -3.50
N SER A 6 -13.45 17.38 -4.14
CA SER A 6 -14.59 17.49 -5.05
C SER A 6 -15.85 18.06 -4.38
N ARG A 7 -16.11 17.70 -3.12
CA ARG A 7 -17.31 18.16 -2.37
C ARG A 7 -17.05 19.30 -1.38
N GLY A 8 -15.81 19.78 -1.22
CA GLY A 8 -15.45 20.73 -0.14
C GLY A 8 -15.61 20.12 1.25
N GLY A 9 -15.26 18.83 1.37
CA GLY A 9 -15.38 18.06 2.60
C GLY A 9 -14.25 18.33 3.59
N ARG A 10 -14.27 17.61 4.73
CA ARG A 10 -13.19 17.71 5.72
C ARG A 10 -12.02 16.79 5.38
N LEU A 11 -10.84 17.29 5.63
CA LEU A 11 -9.59 16.53 5.63
C LEU A 11 -9.41 15.81 6.98
N PRO A 12 -8.46 14.85 7.10
CA PRO A 12 -8.24 14.11 8.33
C PRO A 12 -7.92 14.96 9.57
N ASP A 13 -7.31 16.12 9.35
CA ASP A 13 -7.01 17.13 10.41
C ASP A 13 -8.22 17.97 10.83
N GLY A 14 -9.39 17.69 10.27
CA GLY A 14 -10.62 18.42 10.52
C GLY A 14 -10.76 19.71 9.71
N THR A 15 -9.74 20.16 9.01
CA THR A 15 -9.82 21.34 8.14
C THR A 15 -10.75 21.09 6.95
N LYS A 16 -11.37 22.15 6.44
CA LYS A 16 -12.25 22.07 5.28
C LYS A 16 -11.43 22.23 4.00
N ALA A 17 -11.51 21.26 3.10
CA ALA A 17 -10.92 21.40 1.77
C ALA A 17 -11.64 22.50 0.98
N ALA A 18 -10.89 23.31 0.26
CA ALA A 18 -11.48 24.18 -0.76
C ALA A 18 -12.11 23.27 -1.84
N GLN A 19 -13.39 23.53 -2.13
CA GLN A 19 -14.09 22.78 -3.18
C GLN A 19 -13.50 23.13 -4.55
N GLY A 20 -13.21 22.12 -5.35
CA GLY A 20 -12.71 22.31 -6.71
C GLY A 20 -12.81 21.04 -7.54
N ASN A 21 -12.53 21.18 -8.82
CA ASN A 21 -12.49 20.06 -9.73
C ASN A 21 -11.23 19.23 -9.53
N VAL A 22 -11.36 17.91 -9.64
CA VAL A 22 -10.26 16.96 -9.53
C VAL A 22 -10.00 16.36 -10.91
N LEU A 23 -8.76 16.45 -11.36
CA LEU A 23 -8.32 15.82 -12.60
C LEU A 23 -7.50 14.59 -12.25
N PHE A 24 -7.91 13.43 -12.72
CA PHE A 24 -7.35 12.16 -12.32
C PHE A 24 -6.83 11.39 -13.54
N TRP A 25 -5.55 11.06 -13.52
CA TRP A 25 -4.97 10.09 -14.43
C TRP A 25 -4.48 8.87 -13.63
N THR A 26 -4.83 7.68 -14.11
CA THR A 26 -4.30 6.42 -13.58
C THR A 26 -3.92 5.50 -14.74
N GLY A 27 -2.75 4.89 -14.60
CA GLY A 27 -2.25 3.84 -15.48
C GLY A 27 -2.37 2.42 -14.87
N GLU A 28 -2.83 2.32 -13.61
CA GLU A 28 -2.88 1.05 -12.88
C GLU A 28 -4.30 0.57 -12.62
N ASP A 29 -5.18 1.45 -12.14
CA ASP A 29 -6.53 1.06 -11.74
C ASP A 29 -7.53 1.15 -12.90
N ALA A 30 -8.38 0.12 -13.04
CA ALA A 30 -9.55 0.15 -13.91
C ALA A 30 -10.56 1.18 -13.39
N LEU A 31 -10.97 2.13 -14.26
CA LEU A 31 -11.82 3.24 -13.84
C LEU A 31 -13.19 2.77 -13.35
N ALA A 32 -13.88 1.96 -14.17
CA ALA A 32 -15.27 1.58 -13.92
C ALA A 32 -15.37 0.57 -12.74
N GLU A 33 -14.46 -0.38 -12.69
CA GLU A 33 -14.53 -1.48 -11.74
C GLU A 33 -13.87 -1.17 -10.39
N VAL A 34 -12.94 -0.21 -10.34
CA VAL A 34 -12.12 0.03 -9.16
C VAL A 34 -12.22 1.47 -8.66
N LEU A 35 -11.85 2.44 -9.50
CA LEU A 35 -11.65 3.81 -9.03
C LEU A 35 -12.98 4.55 -8.80
N ILE A 36 -13.91 4.47 -9.76
CA ILE A 36 -15.22 5.12 -9.63
C ILE A 36 -16.00 4.59 -8.42
N PRO A 37 -16.13 3.27 -8.19
CA PRO A 37 -16.77 2.75 -7.00
C PRO A 37 -16.15 3.25 -5.70
N ARG A 38 -14.83 3.31 -5.60
CA ARG A 38 -14.13 3.81 -4.42
C ARG A 38 -14.36 5.31 -4.19
N LEU A 39 -14.42 6.09 -5.25
CA LEU A 39 -14.73 7.52 -5.18
C LEU A 39 -16.16 7.77 -4.71
N LEU A 40 -17.12 7.01 -5.23
CA LEU A 40 -18.51 7.05 -4.81
C LEU A 40 -18.67 6.66 -3.34
N GLU A 41 -18.03 5.57 -2.90
CA GLU A 41 -18.03 5.12 -1.51
C GLU A 41 -17.40 6.15 -0.57
N ALA A 42 -16.35 6.84 -1.03
CA ALA A 42 -15.75 7.94 -0.30
C ALA A 42 -16.59 9.24 -0.33
N GLY A 43 -17.73 9.24 -1.02
CA GLY A 43 -18.65 10.37 -1.14
C GLY A 43 -18.13 11.49 -2.03
N ALA A 44 -17.42 11.18 -3.12
CA ALA A 44 -17.01 12.18 -4.09
C ALA A 44 -18.20 12.81 -4.83
N ASP A 45 -18.10 14.10 -5.13
CA ASP A 45 -18.97 14.72 -6.13
C ASP A 45 -18.43 14.38 -7.53
N MET A 46 -19.04 13.37 -8.17
CA MET A 46 -18.58 12.89 -9.47
C MET A 46 -18.73 13.88 -10.61
N ASN A 47 -19.53 14.93 -10.45
CA ASN A 47 -19.61 16.04 -11.42
C ASN A 47 -18.34 16.90 -11.42
N ARG A 48 -17.50 16.73 -10.41
CA ARG A 48 -16.23 17.45 -10.22
C ARG A 48 -15.01 16.56 -10.33
N VAL A 49 -15.17 15.28 -10.70
CA VAL A 49 -14.04 14.37 -10.91
C VAL A 49 -13.96 14.03 -12.41
N PHE A 50 -12.85 14.39 -13.01
CA PHE A 50 -12.59 14.24 -14.44
C PHE A 50 -11.44 13.26 -14.63
N PHE A 51 -11.64 12.28 -15.53
CA PHE A 51 -10.63 11.27 -15.81
C PHE A 51 -9.95 11.54 -17.15
N VAL A 52 -8.63 11.52 -17.11
CA VAL A 52 -7.80 11.62 -18.32
C VAL A 52 -7.58 10.22 -18.87
N ARG A 53 -7.95 9.98 -20.12
CA ARG A 53 -7.80 8.67 -20.77
C ARG A 53 -6.99 8.75 -22.06
N ASP A 54 -7.38 9.65 -22.94
CA ASP A 54 -6.87 9.70 -24.30
C ASP A 54 -6.57 11.14 -24.71
N VAL A 55 -5.67 11.31 -25.66
CA VAL A 55 -5.39 12.56 -26.37
C VAL A 55 -5.62 12.40 -27.86
N GLY A 56 -5.83 13.52 -28.54
CA GLY A 56 -6.17 13.55 -29.97
C GLY A 56 -7.64 13.36 -30.26
N GLU A 57 -7.99 13.45 -31.53
CA GLU A 57 -9.37 13.36 -32.04
C GLU A 57 -9.47 12.31 -33.16
N GLY A 58 -10.64 11.70 -33.29
CA GLY A 58 -10.94 10.78 -34.39
C GLY A 58 -9.94 9.62 -34.48
N ARG A 59 -9.28 9.48 -35.64
CA ARG A 59 -8.34 8.40 -35.93
C ARG A 59 -6.97 8.60 -35.28
N GLU A 60 -6.63 9.80 -34.78
CA GLU A 60 -5.39 10.14 -34.11
C GLU A 60 -5.49 9.98 -32.58
N ARG A 61 -6.63 9.51 -32.11
CA ARG A 61 -6.84 9.28 -30.70
C ARG A 61 -5.93 8.17 -30.17
N ARG A 62 -5.15 8.47 -29.15
CA ARG A 62 -4.27 7.53 -28.45
C ARG A 62 -4.35 7.72 -26.94
N ALA A 63 -3.88 6.75 -26.19
CA ALA A 63 -3.78 6.86 -24.75
C ALA A 63 -2.92 8.08 -24.34
N PHE A 64 -3.33 8.75 -23.28
CA PHE A 64 -2.57 9.84 -22.66
C PHE A 64 -1.28 9.28 -22.04
N ASP A 65 -0.17 9.96 -22.34
CA ASP A 65 1.13 9.68 -21.75
C ASP A 65 1.57 10.86 -20.86
N PRO A 66 1.62 10.69 -19.52
CA PRO A 66 1.97 11.77 -18.62
C PRO A 66 3.40 12.29 -18.78
N ALA A 67 4.27 11.57 -19.51
CA ALA A 67 5.61 12.03 -19.79
C ALA A 67 5.70 13.02 -20.97
N THR A 68 4.70 13.03 -21.85
CA THR A 68 4.73 13.82 -23.09
C THR A 68 3.54 14.74 -23.26
N ASP A 69 2.41 14.44 -22.65
CA ASP A 69 1.12 15.08 -22.95
C ASP A 69 0.68 16.12 -21.90
N VAL A 70 1.56 16.58 -21.03
CA VAL A 70 1.22 17.54 -19.97
C VAL A 70 0.60 18.83 -20.54
N TYR A 71 1.05 19.28 -21.73
CA TYR A 71 0.46 20.44 -22.39
C TYR A 71 -1.03 20.22 -22.76
N ALA A 72 -1.36 19.04 -23.29
CA ALA A 72 -2.75 18.69 -23.61
C ALA A 72 -3.59 18.62 -22.33
N LEU A 73 -3.00 18.11 -21.23
CA LEU A 73 -3.61 18.08 -19.91
C LEU A 73 -3.90 19.51 -19.41
N GLU A 74 -2.98 20.43 -19.56
CA GLU A 74 -3.16 21.85 -19.19
C GLU A 74 -4.30 22.48 -19.95
N GLN A 75 -4.36 22.29 -21.27
CA GLN A 75 -5.43 22.83 -22.12
C GLN A 75 -6.80 22.30 -21.66
N GLN A 76 -6.90 21.01 -21.37
CA GLN A 76 -8.13 20.42 -20.88
C GLN A 76 -8.50 20.92 -19.48
N ALA A 77 -7.52 21.04 -18.57
CA ALA A 77 -7.74 21.57 -17.24
C ALA A 77 -8.26 23.02 -17.28
N ARG A 78 -7.74 23.84 -18.19
CA ARG A 78 -8.22 25.21 -18.39
C ARG A 78 -9.66 25.25 -18.92
N ARG A 79 -10.06 24.32 -19.82
CA ARG A 79 -11.43 24.20 -20.29
C ARG A 79 -12.41 23.78 -19.20
N ILE A 80 -12.00 22.84 -18.34
CA ILE A 80 -12.79 22.40 -17.20
C ILE A 80 -12.95 23.56 -16.20
N GLY A 81 -11.90 24.36 -16.02
CA GLY A 81 -11.85 25.43 -15.02
C GLY A 81 -11.85 24.93 -13.59
N GLY A 82 -11.40 25.76 -12.67
CA GLY A 82 -11.48 25.50 -11.23
C GLY A 82 -10.86 24.17 -10.76
N VAL A 83 -9.82 23.68 -11.46
CA VAL A 83 -9.09 22.47 -11.03
C VAL A 83 -8.29 22.82 -9.81
N ALA A 84 -8.55 22.12 -8.70
CA ALA A 84 -7.86 22.29 -7.43
C ALA A 84 -6.89 21.14 -7.11
N LEU A 85 -7.07 19.98 -7.74
CA LEU A 85 -6.24 18.80 -7.54
C LEU A 85 -6.02 18.05 -8.84
N VAL A 86 -4.76 17.76 -9.15
CA VAL A 86 -4.35 16.84 -10.22
C VAL A 86 -3.73 15.61 -9.57
N VAL A 87 -4.24 14.43 -9.88
CA VAL A 87 -3.72 13.14 -9.38
C VAL A 87 -3.06 12.39 -10.53
N VAL A 88 -1.83 11.91 -10.31
CA VAL A 88 -1.05 11.11 -11.27
C VAL A 88 -0.63 9.81 -10.60
N ASP A 89 -1.14 8.69 -11.09
CA ASP A 89 -0.97 7.35 -10.51
C ASP A 89 -0.63 6.30 -11.60
N PRO A 90 0.62 5.80 -11.65
CA PRO A 90 1.76 6.17 -10.81
C PRO A 90 2.55 7.37 -11.36
N ILE A 91 3.12 8.17 -10.48
CA ILE A 91 3.92 9.35 -10.86
C ILE A 91 5.19 8.97 -11.65
N ALA A 92 5.69 7.75 -11.49
CA ALA A 92 6.84 7.26 -12.23
C ALA A 92 6.61 7.24 -13.75
N SER A 93 5.36 7.10 -14.20
CA SER A 93 4.98 7.16 -15.61
C SER A 93 5.19 8.54 -16.26
N ALA A 94 5.32 9.59 -15.46
CA ALA A 94 5.64 10.94 -15.96
C ALA A 94 7.13 11.14 -16.28
N VAL A 95 7.97 10.12 -16.11
CA VAL A 95 9.40 10.16 -16.39
C VAL A 95 9.69 9.33 -17.64
N ALA A 96 9.96 10.00 -18.75
CA ALA A 96 10.24 9.35 -20.05
C ALA A 96 11.54 8.54 -20.08
N GLY A 97 12.42 8.70 -19.09
CA GLY A 97 13.71 8.04 -19.01
C GLY A 97 13.86 7.11 -17.81
N ASP A 98 15.08 6.98 -17.33
CA ASP A 98 15.38 6.14 -16.16
C ASP A 98 14.92 6.82 -14.86
N SER A 99 13.85 6.31 -14.26
CA SER A 99 13.29 6.80 -13.01
C SER A 99 14.24 6.67 -11.80
N HIS A 100 15.38 6.00 -11.94
CA HIS A 100 16.43 5.94 -10.93
C HIS A 100 17.46 7.08 -11.05
N LYS A 101 17.46 7.81 -12.16
CA LYS A 101 18.38 8.95 -12.35
C LYS A 101 17.75 10.27 -11.95
N ASN A 102 18.34 10.93 -10.96
CA ASN A 102 17.81 12.17 -10.40
C ASN A 102 17.59 13.29 -11.44
N THR A 103 18.45 13.39 -12.44
CA THR A 103 18.33 14.40 -13.48
C THR A 103 17.16 14.12 -14.43
N GLU A 104 16.92 12.87 -14.76
CA GLU A 104 15.80 12.45 -15.64
C GLU A 104 14.46 12.62 -14.92
N VAL A 105 14.40 12.21 -13.64
CA VAL A 105 13.22 12.42 -12.81
C VAL A 105 12.86 13.90 -12.68
N ARG A 106 13.85 14.77 -12.39
CA ARG A 106 13.60 16.21 -12.29
C ARG A 106 13.08 16.79 -13.60
N ARG A 107 13.71 16.41 -14.72
CA ARG A 107 13.28 16.87 -16.05
C ARG A 107 11.87 16.39 -16.39
N GLY A 108 11.55 15.12 -16.12
CA GLY A 108 10.24 14.54 -16.43
C GLY A 108 9.11 15.12 -15.59
N LEU A 109 9.37 15.45 -14.33
CA LEU A 109 8.34 15.96 -13.43
C LEU A 109 8.18 17.49 -13.46
N GLN A 110 9.15 18.24 -14.01
CA GLN A 110 9.06 19.70 -14.07
C GLN A 110 7.78 20.19 -14.76
N PRO A 111 7.34 19.62 -15.90
CA PRO A 111 6.09 20.03 -16.53
C PRO A 111 4.85 19.87 -15.64
N LEU A 112 4.81 18.87 -14.75
CA LEU A 112 3.72 18.71 -13.78
C LEU A 112 3.78 19.75 -12.66
N VAL A 113 4.97 20.17 -12.25
CA VAL A 113 5.14 21.27 -11.28
C VAL A 113 4.63 22.58 -11.89
N ASP A 114 5.05 22.86 -13.13
CA ASP A 114 4.62 24.05 -13.88
C ASP A 114 3.11 24.06 -14.12
N LEU A 115 2.52 22.91 -14.42
CA LEU A 115 1.08 22.73 -14.52
C LEU A 115 0.36 23.10 -13.22
N GLY A 116 0.85 22.58 -12.08
CA GLY A 116 0.28 22.89 -10.77
C GLY A 116 0.30 24.39 -10.47
N GLU A 117 1.41 25.05 -10.78
CA GLU A 117 1.56 26.50 -10.61
C GLU A 117 0.64 27.27 -11.55
N ALA A 118 0.59 26.91 -12.84
CA ALA A 118 -0.26 27.57 -13.85
C ALA A 118 -1.76 27.47 -13.56
N LEU A 119 -2.18 26.38 -12.91
CA LEU A 119 -3.59 26.17 -12.54
C LEU A 119 -3.91 26.63 -11.11
N GLY A 120 -2.92 26.93 -10.27
CA GLY A 120 -3.11 27.13 -8.83
C GLY A 120 -3.61 25.84 -8.15
N ALA A 121 -3.27 24.68 -8.67
CA ALA A 121 -3.72 23.37 -8.22
C ALA A 121 -2.63 22.60 -7.47
N ALA A 122 -3.03 21.76 -6.53
CA ALA A 122 -2.13 20.77 -5.96
C ALA A 122 -1.91 19.61 -6.95
N VAL A 123 -0.66 19.15 -7.10
CA VAL A 123 -0.35 17.94 -7.85
C VAL A 123 0.01 16.83 -6.85
N LEU A 124 -0.75 15.74 -6.89
CA LEU A 124 -0.56 14.55 -6.07
C LEU A 124 0.00 13.42 -6.94
N GLY A 125 1.26 13.10 -6.78
CA GLY A 125 1.87 11.91 -7.37
C GLY A 125 1.80 10.72 -6.43
N ILE A 126 1.37 9.57 -6.92
CA ILE A 126 1.32 8.31 -6.18
C ILE A 126 2.43 7.38 -6.69
N THR A 127 3.05 6.64 -5.80
CA THR A 127 4.08 5.66 -6.14
C THR A 127 4.19 4.56 -5.09
N HIS A 128 4.76 3.44 -5.46
CA HIS A 128 4.99 2.30 -4.58
C HIS A 128 6.43 2.23 -4.07
N PHE A 129 6.64 1.55 -2.94
CA PHE A 129 8.00 1.25 -2.47
C PHE A 129 8.73 0.29 -3.41
N SER A 130 10.03 0.49 -3.59
CA SER A 130 10.85 -0.50 -4.29
C SER A 130 11.00 -1.78 -3.47
N LYS A 131 10.87 -2.94 -4.13
CA LYS A 131 10.87 -4.27 -3.48
C LYS A 131 12.15 -4.62 -2.70
N ASN A 132 13.27 -3.91 -2.92
CA ASN A 132 14.60 -4.23 -2.36
C ASN A 132 15.08 -3.25 -1.28
N SER A 133 14.19 -2.52 -0.62
CA SER A 133 14.57 -1.44 0.30
C SER A 133 14.54 -1.81 1.79
N SER A 134 14.57 -3.11 2.15
CA SER A 134 14.43 -3.59 3.54
C SER A 134 15.54 -3.14 4.51
N SER A 135 16.67 -2.64 4.01
CA SER A 135 17.83 -2.22 4.84
C SER A 135 17.98 -0.71 5.02
N ARG A 136 17.09 0.12 4.46
CA ARG A 136 17.16 1.58 4.55
C ARG A 136 16.13 2.11 5.55
N ARG A 137 16.37 3.30 6.11
CA ARG A 137 15.38 4.00 6.94
C ARG A 137 14.05 4.10 6.21
N ALA A 138 12.94 4.03 6.94
CA ALA A 138 11.61 4.05 6.34
C ALA A 138 11.38 5.25 5.41
N THR A 139 11.95 6.40 5.75
CA THR A 139 11.94 7.62 4.92
C THR A 139 12.77 7.53 3.64
N GLU A 140 13.79 6.68 3.61
CA GLU A 140 14.66 6.45 2.44
C GLU A 140 14.12 5.38 1.48
N ARG A 141 13.14 4.58 1.94
CA ARG A 141 12.46 3.56 1.11
C ARG A 141 11.45 4.18 0.15
N ILE A 142 11.09 5.42 0.41
CA ILE A 142 10.21 6.17 -0.48
C ILE A 142 10.97 6.40 -1.75
N ILE A 143 10.65 5.59 -2.75
CA ILE A 143 11.01 5.82 -4.14
C ILE A 143 12.42 5.40 -4.51
N GLY A 144 12.52 4.62 -5.55
CA GLY A 144 13.78 4.20 -6.18
C GLY A 144 14.72 5.35 -6.57
N SER A 145 14.27 6.60 -6.53
CA SER A 145 15.10 7.80 -6.68
C SER A 145 14.77 8.83 -5.60
N VAL A 146 15.79 9.32 -4.93
CA VAL A 146 15.74 10.48 -4.02
C VAL A 146 15.12 11.72 -4.71
N ALA A 147 15.16 11.77 -6.05
CA ALA A 147 14.68 12.90 -6.84
C ALA A 147 13.17 13.15 -6.71
N PHE A 148 12.35 12.10 -6.61
CA PHE A 148 10.91 12.28 -6.41
C PHE A 148 10.62 13.01 -5.11
N SER A 149 11.20 12.55 -3.99
CA SER A 149 11.04 13.24 -2.71
C SER A 149 11.74 14.60 -2.70
N ALA A 150 12.86 14.77 -3.40
CA ALA A 150 13.57 16.05 -3.45
C ALA A 150 12.72 17.13 -4.14
N LEU A 151 11.98 16.78 -5.19
CA LEU A 151 11.12 17.70 -5.93
C LEU A 151 9.81 18.00 -5.18
N ALA A 152 9.21 16.99 -4.55
CA ALA A 152 7.96 17.17 -3.82
C ALA A 152 8.12 18.15 -2.65
N ARG A 153 7.16 19.06 -2.51
CA ARG A 153 7.08 19.98 -1.35
C ARG A 153 6.71 19.24 -0.07
N VAL A 154 5.85 18.25 -0.20
CA VAL A 154 5.42 17.36 0.88
C VAL A 154 5.51 15.92 0.38
N SER A 155 6.10 15.05 1.17
CA SER A 155 6.08 13.60 0.93
C SER A 155 5.37 12.92 2.09
N MET A 156 4.45 12.03 1.76
CA MET A 156 3.69 11.25 2.72
C MET A 156 3.93 9.76 2.45
N VAL A 157 3.96 8.98 3.52
CA VAL A 157 4.16 7.54 3.48
C VAL A 157 2.97 6.86 4.10
N THR A 158 2.47 5.84 3.44
CA THR A 158 1.48 4.94 4.03
C THR A 158 2.13 3.63 4.42
N VAL A 159 1.87 3.17 5.64
CA VAL A 159 2.29 1.86 6.12
C VAL A 159 1.11 1.17 6.78
N MET A 160 0.97 -0.12 6.57
CA MET A 160 -0.05 -0.91 7.22
C MET A 160 0.53 -1.58 8.46
N GLY A 161 -0.06 -1.29 9.60
CA GLY A 161 0.20 -1.99 10.85
C GLY A 161 -0.41 -3.40 10.83
N LYS A 162 -0.04 -4.20 11.79
CA LYS A 162 -0.45 -5.61 11.91
C LYS A 162 -1.85 -5.82 12.46
N ASP A 163 -2.32 -4.80 13.16
CA ASP A 163 -3.68 -4.69 13.67
C ASP A 163 -4.68 -4.26 12.59
N GLY A 164 -4.22 -4.21 11.32
CA GLY A 164 -5.00 -3.71 10.19
C GLY A 164 -5.12 -2.18 10.17
N ALA A 165 -4.61 -1.48 11.19
CA ALA A 165 -4.53 -0.03 11.17
C ALA A 165 -3.42 0.42 10.22
N CYS A 166 -3.75 1.35 9.36
CA CYS A 166 -2.79 1.99 8.47
C CYS A 166 -2.39 3.34 9.04
N ARG A 167 -1.19 3.79 8.72
CA ARG A 167 -0.71 5.13 9.09
C ARG A 167 -0.30 5.88 7.85
N LEU A 168 -0.76 7.11 7.75
CA LEU A 168 -0.30 8.09 6.77
C LEU A 168 0.59 9.09 7.51
N VAL A 169 1.89 9.08 7.22
CA VAL A 169 2.88 9.89 7.94
C VAL A 169 3.57 10.86 7.01
N ARG A 170 3.74 12.10 7.42
CA ARG A 170 4.45 13.13 6.67
C ARG A 170 5.96 12.98 6.85
N SER A 171 6.61 12.36 5.87
CA SER A 171 8.03 12.04 5.90
C SER A 171 8.92 13.23 5.51
N LYS A 172 8.39 14.17 4.71
CA LYS A 172 9.06 15.41 4.32
C LYS A 172 8.06 16.54 4.21
N SER A 173 8.47 17.72 4.62
CA SER A 173 7.73 18.96 4.37
C SER A 173 8.70 20.12 4.20
N ASN A 174 8.47 20.92 3.16
CA ASN A 174 9.14 22.21 2.93
C ASN A 174 8.21 23.39 3.29
N VAL A 175 6.96 23.11 3.68
CA VAL A 175 5.92 24.12 3.92
C VAL A 175 5.38 24.09 5.35
N GLY A 176 5.92 23.23 6.20
CA GLY A 176 5.50 23.08 7.59
C GLY A 176 6.36 22.04 8.34
N PRO A 177 6.02 21.69 9.57
CA PRO A 177 6.76 20.69 10.35
C PRO A 177 6.84 19.34 9.63
N GLN A 178 7.91 18.59 9.89
CA GLN A 178 8.04 17.18 9.48
C GLN A 178 7.46 16.29 10.59
N GLY A 179 7.12 15.06 10.24
CA GLY A 179 6.48 14.13 11.14
C GLY A 179 4.98 14.32 11.20
N ASP A 180 4.38 13.84 12.27
CA ASP A 180 2.95 13.75 12.46
C ASP A 180 2.23 12.96 11.34
N GLY A 181 0.98 12.63 11.55
CA GLY A 181 0.21 11.86 10.58
C GLY A 181 -1.18 11.52 11.09
N PHE A 182 -1.77 10.52 10.47
CA PHE A 182 -3.09 10.02 10.83
C PHE A 182 -3.13 8.50 10.77
N GLU A 183 -3.86 7.91 11.69
CA GLU A 183 -4.30 6.53 11.53
C GLU A 183 -5.49 6.48 10.57
N TYR A 184 -5.60 5.37 9.86
CA TYR A 184 -6.79 5.06 9.07
C TYR A 184 -6.96 3.55 8.98
N ARG A 185 -8.15 3.12 8.59
CA ARG A 185 -8.47 1.73 8.27
C ARG A 185 -9.06 1.65 6.88
N ILE A 186 -8.83 0.53 6.22
CA ILE A 186 -9.52 0.20 4.98
C ILE A 186 -10.75 -0.61 5.37
N GLU A 187 -11.91 -0.06 5.14
CA GLU A 187 -13.20 -0.72 5.30
C GLU A 187 -13.65 -1.27 3.96
N VAL A 188 -14.27 -2.43 3.97
CA VAL A 188 -14.81 -3.07 2.78
C VAL A 188 -16.31 -3.26 2.98
N ALA A 189 -17.08 -2.71 2.06
CA ALA A 189 -18.52 -2.84 2.05
C ALA A 189 -18.99 -3.63 0.82
N ASP A 190 -20.01 -4.46 1.00
CA ASP A 190 -20.70 -5.09 -0.11
C ASP A 190 -21.64 -4.06 -0.74
N ARG A 191 -21.52 -3.88 -2.06
CA ARG A 191 -22.32 -2.94 -2.86
C ARG A 191 -22.85 -3.66 -4.09
N GLU A 192 -23.87 -3.09 -4.69
CA GLU A 192 -24.36 -3.51 -6.00
C GLU A 192 -23.95 -2.45 -7.02
N LEU A 193 -23.20 -2.87 -8.04
CA LEU A 193 -22.74 -2.03 -9.13
C LEU A 193 -23.25 -2.63 -10.44
N ASP A 194 -24.06 -1.89 -11.15
CA ASP A 194 -24.69 -2.32 -12.42
C ASP A 194 -25.36 -3.72 -12.32
N GLY A 195 -26.08 -3.96 -11.23
CA GLY A 195 -26.76 -5.23 -10.97
C GLY A 195 -25.86 -6.39 -10.56
N LYS A 196 -24.57 -6.13 -10.26
CA LYS A 196 -23.61 -7.13 -9.78
C LYS A 196 -23.11 -6.82 -8.38
N ALA A 197 -23.00 -7.85 -7.56
CA ALA A 197 -22.41 -7.73 -6.24
C ALA A 197 -20.90 -7.41 -6.38
N ALA A 198 -20.45 -6.37 -5.69
CA ALA A 198 -19.07 -5.93 -5.68
C ALA A 198 -18.62 -5.57 -4.25
N LYS A 199 -17.36 -5.82 -3.95
CA LYS A 199 -16.71 -5.37 -2.70
C LYS A 199 -15.99 -4.06 -2.98
N VAL A 200 -16.43 -2.99 -2.30
CA VAL A 200 -15.86 -1.65 -2.48
C VAL A 200 -15.13 -1.25 -1.19
N SER A 201 -13.89 -0.80 -1.34
CA SER A 201 -13.09 -0.34 -0.21
C SER A 201 -13.15 1.18 -0.06
N SER A 202 -13.19 1.63 1.18
CA SER A 202 -13.09 3.04 1.57
C SER A 202 -12.09 3.24 2.71
N VAL A 203 -11.74 4.48 2.96
CA VAL A 203 -10.83 4.87 4.05
C VAL A 203 -11.63 5.48 5.18
N ALA A 204 -11.58 4.84 6.34
CA ALA A 204 -12.06 5.41 7.60
C ALA A 204 -10.88 6.03 8.36
N TRP A 205 -10.89 7.34 8.51
CA TRP A 205 -9.85 8.08 9.23
C TRP A 205 -9.97 7.85 10.74
N GLY A 206 -8.82 7.62 11.39
CA GLY A 206 -8.67 7.49 12.84
C GLY A 206 -8.09 8.73 13.48
N GLY A 207 -7.39 8.54 14.59
CA GLY A 207 -6.76 9.62 15.34
C GLY A 207 -5.55 10.24 14.67
N ALA A 208 -5.25 11.47 15.07
CA ALA A 208 -3.99 12.11 14.72
C ALA A 208 -2.82 11.40 15.42
N LEU A 209 -1.70 11.32 14.72
CA LEU A 209 -0.42 10.81 15.22
C LEU A 209 0.53 11.99 15.37
N TYR A 210 1.27 12.00 16.48
CA TYR A 210 2.26 13.03 16.76
C TYR A 210 3.63 12.41 16.96
N GLY A 211 4.67 13.01 16.39
CA GLY A 211 6.04 12.57 16.54
C GLY A 211 6.82 12.58 15.24
N ARG A 212 8.06 12.12 15.32
CA ARG A 212 8.95 12.06 14.16
C ARG A 212 8.53 10.95 13.20
N ALA A 213 8.66 11.21 11.91
CA ALA A 213 8.29 10.23 10.88
C ALA A 213 9.00 8.88 11.05
N ASP A 214 10.31 8.90 11.33
CA ASP A 214 11.08 7.68 11.53
C ASP A 214 10.55 6.86 12.70
N GLU A 215 10.27 7.48 13.84
CA GLU A 215 9.73 6.82 15.05
C GLU A 215 8.35 6.20 14.78
N LEU A 216 7.46 6.96 14.10
CA LEU A 216 6.12 6.49 13.76
C LEU A 216 6.14 5.30 12.79
N LEU A 217 7.11 5.27 11.86
CA LEU A 217 7.26 4.21 10.88
C LEU A 217 8.00 2.99 11.48
N GLU A 218 9.07 3.21 12.28
CA GLU A 218 9.80 2.14 12.96
C GLU A 218 8.94 1.35 13.95
N GLN A 219 8.05 2.01 14.68
CA GLN A 219 7.09 1.33 15.56
C GLN A 219 6.22 0.31 14.82
N VAL A 220 5.86 0.59 13.57
CA VAL A 220 5.10 -0.33 12.73
C VAL A 220 5.98 -1.50 12.28
N GLU A 221 7.22 -1.22 11.91
CA GLU A 221 8.16 -2.23 11.42
C GLU A 221 8.67 -3.15 12.52
N ALA A 222 9.05 -2.61 13.68
CA ALA A 222 9.46 -3.41 14.82
C ALA A 222 8.37 -4.41 15.23
N LYS A 223 7.13 -3.94 15.31
CA LYS A 223 5.98 -4.83 15.50
C LYS A 223 5.84 -5.85 14.35
N ARG A 224 6.20 -5.54 13.14
CA ARG A 224 6.16 -6.45 11.99
C ARG A 224 7.22 -7.53 12.08
N LEU A 225 8.45 -7.22 12.37
CA LEU A 225 9.54 -8.17 12.52
C LEU A 225 9.23 -9.15 13.64
N GLN A 226 8.86 -8.68 14.82
CA GLN A 226 8.50 -9.56 15.96
C GLN A 226 7.39 -10.56 15.65
N ARG A 227 6.45 -10.23 14.78
CA ARG A 227 5.40 -11.18 14.39
C ARG A 227 5.88 -12.15 13.32
N ASP A 228 6.59 -11.68 12.32
CA ASP A 228 7.10 -12.54 11.27
C ASP A 228 8.04 -13.56 11.90
N GLU A 229 8.87 -13.17 12.86
CA GLU A 229 9.67 -14.06 13.72
C GLU A 229 8.79 -15.03 14.52
N ALA A 230 7.69 -14.57 15.11
CA ALA A 230 6.78 -15.43 15.85
C ALA A 230 5.99 -16.39 14.94
N CYS A 231 5.66 -15.96 13.70
CA CYS A 231 5.07 -16.85 12.69
C CYS A 231 6.06 -17.93 12.28
N ASP A 232 7.30 -17.56 11.97
CA ASP A 232 8.35 -18.50 11.62
C ASP A 232 8.63 -19.45 12.77
N TRP A 233 8.76 -18.94 13.99
CA TRP A 233 8.95 -19.72 15.21
C TRP A 233 7.80 -20.73 15.41
N LEU A 234 6.56 -20.29 15.34
CA LEU A 234 5.38 -21.14 15.52
C LEU A 234 5.28 -22.20 14.42
N TYR A 235 5.56 -21.80 13.17
CA TYR A 235 5.57 -22.72 12.03
C TYR A 235 6.66 -23.79 12.21
N GLN A 236 7.88 -23.42 12.59
CA GLN A 236 8.97 -24.36 12.81
C GLN A 236 8.66 -25.39 13.92
N LEU A 237 7.98 -24.98 14.96
CA LEU A 237 7.54 -25.89 16.02
C LEU A 237 6.43 -26.83 15.51
N LEU A 238 5.40 -26.30 14.85
CA LEU A 238 4.23 -27.08 14.44
C LEU A 238 4.45 -27.93 13.18
N LYS A 239 5.49 -27.68 12.39
CA LYS A 239 5.80 -28.53 11.22
C LYS A 239 6.18 -29.96 11.61
N GLY A 240 6.71 -30.17 12.82
CA GLY A 240 7.03 -31.46 13.37
C GLY A 240 5.82 -32.26 13.87
N GLY A 241 4.66 -31.64 13.97
CA GLY A 241 3.41 -32.27 14.44
C GLY A 241 2.63 -31.37 15.41
N PRO A 242 1.49 -31.86 15.87
CA PRO A 242 0.67 -31.15 16.85
C PRO A 242 1.38 -30.98 18.20
N ILE A 243 1.28 -29.80 18.80
CA ILE A 243 1.87 -29.47 20.11
C ILE A 243 0.80 -28.91 21.04
N MET A 244 0.89 -29.24 22.35
CA MET A 244 -0.01 -28.69 23.34
C MET A 244 0.19 -27.18 23.52
N SER A 245 -0.90 -26.44 23.61
CA SER A 245 -0.82 -24.97 23.77
C SER A 245 -0.08 -24.55 25.05
N LYS A 246 -0.15 -25.39 26.08
CA LYS A 246 0.59 -25.23 27.33
C LYS A 246 2.12 -25.33 27.13
N GLU A 247 2.56 -26.26 26.28
CA GLU A 247 3.96 -26.43 25.93
C GLU A 247 4.45 -25.28 25.06
N LEU A 248 3.64 -24.86 24.07
CA LEU A 248 3.93 -23.70 23.24
C LEU A 248 4.08 -22.43 24.08
N LYS A 249 3.24 -22.27 25.11
CA LYS A 249 3.32 -21.11 26.00
C LYS A 249 4.60 -21.11 26.84
N ALA A 250 5.04 -22.26 27.31
CA ALA A 250 6.30 -22.39 28.03
C ALA A 250 7.49 -22.06 27.10
N LYS A 251 7.53 -22.65 25.90
CA LYS A 251 8.58 -22.37 24.92
C LYS A 251 8.61 -20.89 24.49
N ALA A 252 7.45 -20.26 24.29
CA ALA A 252 7.37 -18.84 23.97
C ALA A 252 7.96 -17.97 25.08
N MET A 253 7.72 -18.35 26.35
CA MET A 253 8.30 -17.65 27.50
C MET A 253 9.81 -17.81 27.57
N ASP A 254 10.33 -19.02 27.31
CA ASP A 254 11.76 -19.32 27.29
C ASP A 254 12.49 -18.58 26.15
N ASP A 255 11.82 -18.46 24.97
CA ASP A 255 12.36 -17.77 23.81
C ASP A 255 12.07 -16.25 23.81
N GLY A 256 11.49 -15.71 24.89
CA GLY A 256 11.21 -14.28 25.06
C GLY A 256 10.12 -13.74 24.16
N ILE A 257 9.24 -14.60 23.60
CA ILE A 257 8.15 -14.21 22.72
C ILE A 257 6.87 -13.99 23.54
N ALA A 258 6.30 -12.79 23.46
CA ALA A 258 5.06 -12.48 24.14
C ALA A 258 3.91 -13.36 23.64
N TRP A 259 3.17 -14.02 24.55
CA TRP A 259 2.10 -14.96 24.21
C TRP A 259 1.04 -14.35 23.25
N ARG A 260 0.69 -13.08 23.47
CA ARG A 260 -0.23 -12.36 22.57
C ARG A 260 0.30 -12.27 21.11
N THR A 261 1.61 -12.27 20.93
CA THR A 261 2.24 -12.29 19.59
C THR A 261 2.11 -13.68 18.96
N VAL A 262 2.24 -14.73 19.76
CA VAL A 262 2.04 -16.13 19.33
C VAL A 262 0.56 -16.38 18.96
N GLU A 263 -0.40 -15.86 19.73
CA GLU A 263 -1.82 -15.96 19.41
C GLU A 263 -2.17 -15.30 18.07
N ARG A 264 -1.55 -14.18 17.77
CA ARG A 264 -1.71 -13.51 16.46
C ARG A 264 -1.02 -14.30 15.34
N ALA A 265 0.15 -14.87 15.59
CA ALA A 265 0.82 -15.75 14.63
C ALA A 265 -0.02 -17.00 14.34
N LYS A 266 -0.73 -17.54 15.35
CA LYS A 266 -1.71 -18.61 15.18
C LYS A 266 -2.80 -18.27 14.19
N GLU A 267 -3.39 -17.07 14.29
CA GLU A 267 -4.43 -16.59 13.38
C GLU A 267 -3.88 -16.43 11.95
N GLN A 268 -2.68 -15.88 11.81
CA GLN A 268 -2.06 -15.66 10.49
C GLN A 268 -1.67 -16.96 9.78
N LEU A 269 -1.28 -17.99 10.53
CA LEU A 269 -0.90 -19.29 10.00
C LEU A 269 -2.11 -20.25 9.89
N ASP A 270 -3.32 -19.77 10.15
CA ASP A 270 -4.56 -20.56 10.17
C ASP A 270 -4.43 -21.83 11.04
N VAL A 271 -3.66 -21.73 12.15
CA VAL A 271 -3.39 -22.85 13.04
C VAL A 271 -4.67 -23.35 13.67
N ILE A 272 -4.94 -24.62 13.47
CA ILE A 272 -6.12 -25.29 14.01
C ILE A 272 -5.85 -25.63 15.49
N ALA A 273 -6.76 -25.18 16.37
CA ALA A 273 -6.73 -25.50 17.78
C ALA A 273 -7.89 -26.48 18.10
N GLU A 274 -7.54 -27.65 18.58
CA GLU A 274 -8.48 -28.71 18.94
C GLU A 274 -8.30 -29.12 20.41
N ARG A 275 -9.39 -29.51 21.08
CA ARG A 275 -9.31 -30.08 22.43
C ARG A 275 -9.03 -31.57 22.36
N GLN A 276 -7.98 -32.00 23.00
CA GLN A 276 -7.71 -33.42 23.17
C GLN A 276 -8.50 -33.92 24.38
N GLY A 277 -9.52 -34.77 24.10
CA GLY A 277 -10.31 -35.39 25.16
C GLY A 277 -9.47 -36.39 25.97
N ILE A 278 -9.56 -36.34 27.29
CA ILE A 278 -8.95 -37.33 28.15
C ILE A 278 -9.92 -38.52 28.24
N LYS A 279 -9.46 -39.72 27.81
CA LYS A 279 -10.22 -40.97 27.98
C LYS A 279 -10.65 -41.14 29.45
N GLY A 280 -11.97 -41.16 29.70
CA GLY A 280 -12.52 -41.44 31.05
C GLY A 280 -12.99 -40.24 31.87
N LYS A 281 -12.84 -39.00 31.37
CA LYS A 281 -13.43 -37.80 32.00
C LYS A 281 -14.42 -37.13 31.04
N GLY A 282 -15.55 -36.66 31.58
CA GLY A 282 -16.68 -36.13 30.82
C GLY A 282 -16.31 -35.03 29.79
N ARG A 283 -17.23 -34.75 28.86
CA ARG A 283 -17.09 -33.73 27.82
C ARG A 283 -16.68 -32.39 28.43
N GLY A 284 -15.47 -31.89 28.08
CA GLY A 284 -14.99 -30.55 28.47
C GLY A 284 -13.68 -30.51 29.24
N VAL A 285 -13.07 -31.64 29.57
CA VAL A 285 -11.76 -31.70 30.26
C VAL A 285 -10.71 -32.20 29.27
N GLY A 286 -9.79 -31.33 28.88
CA GLY A 286 -8.66 -31.67 28.00
C GLY A 286 -7.83 -30.43 27.64
N ASP A 287 -6.56 -30.65 27.34
CA ASP A 287 -5.66 -29.60 26.91
C ASP A 287 -5.88 -29.23 25.42
N TRP A 288 -5.61 -27.99 25.07
CA TRP A 288 -5.67 -27.52 23.68
C TRP A 288 -4.41 -27.94 22.92
N ILE A 289 -4.58 -28.55 21.76
CA ILE A 289 -3.50 -28.90 20.85
C ILE A 289 -3.62 -28.01 19.63
N TRP A 290 -2.48 -27.48 19.19
CA TRP A 290 -2.36 -26.67 17.98
C TRP A 290 -1.66 -27.46 16.89
N ARG A 291 -2.15 -27.37 15.65
CA ARG A 291 -1.56 -27.97 14.47
C ARG A 291 -1.70 -27.10 13.25
N LEU A 292 -0.79 -27.22 12.30
CA LEU A 292 -0.91 -26.55 10.99
C LEU A 292 -2.06 -27.18 10.18
N PRO A 293 -2.76 -26.41 9.33
CA PRO A 293 -3.71 -26.92 8.36
C PRO A 293 -3.03 -27.85 7.34
N ALA A 294 -3.78 -28.80 6.76
CA ALA A 294 -3.23 -29.80 5.83
C ALA A 294 -2.59 -29.15 4.59
N SER A 295 -3.17 -28.06 4.08
CA SER A 295 -2.64 -27.30 2.94
C SER A 295 -1.25 -26.70 3.17
N SER A 296 -0.89 -26.38 4.42
CA SER A 296 0.43 -25.81 4.75
C SER A 296 1.53 -26.90 4.87
N ARG A 297 1.16 -28.17 5.01
CA ARG A 297 2.10 -29.29 5.05
C ARG A 297 2.62 -29.68 3.67
N GLU A 298 1.80 -29.54 2.62
CA GLU A 298 2.18 -29.86 1.23
C GLU A 298 3.06 -28.79 0.60
N ALA A 299 2.89 -27.52 0.96
CA ALA A 299 3.72 -26.42 0.46
C ALA A 299 5.19 -26.48 0.94
N ALA A 300 5.47 -27.12 2.07
CA ALA A 300 6.83 -27.28 2.60
C ALA A 300 7.61 -28.45 1.93
N GLY A 301 6.95 -29.31 1.17
CA GLY A 301 7.55 -30.47 0.49
C GLY A 301 8.07 -30.19 -0.92
N VAL A 302 7.85 -29.03 -1.48
CA VAL A 302 8.23 -28.69 -2.88
C VAL A 302 9.04 -27.39 -2.94
N ALA A 303 10.15 -27.33 -2.22
CA ALA A 303 11.23 -26.44 -2.60
C ALA A 303 12.08 -27.19 -3.64
N LYS A 304 11.73 -27.06 -4.92
CA LYS A 304 12.60 -27.52 -6.03
C LYS A 304 13.95 -26.82 -5.91
N ALA A 305 15.01 -27.62 -5.84
CA ALA A 305 16.38 -27.14 -5.93
C ALA A 305 16.55 -26.22 -7.15
N PRO A 306 17.34 -25.13 -7.02
CA PRO A 306 17.59 -24.23 -8.14
C PRO A 306 18.24 -25.02 -9.30
N PRO A 307 17.89 -24.74 -10.56
CA PRO A 307 18.46 -25.42 -11.71
C PRO A 307 19.97 -25.15 -11.76
N GLN A 308 20.74 -26.24 -11.84
CA GLN A 308 22.18 -26.14 -12.00
C GLN A 308 22.51 -25.44 -13.34
N PRO A 309 23.54 -24.58 -13.38
CA PRO A 309 23.94 -23.91 -14.63
C PRO A 309 24.45 -24.98 -15.61
N LYS A 310 23.87 -24.99 -16.81
CA LYS A 310 24.33 -25.82 -17.91
C LYS A 310 25.79 -25.49 -18.25
N ARG A 311 26.68 -26.48 -18.17
CA ARG A 311 28.08 -26.36 -18.65
C ARG A 311 28.06 -26.03 -20.14
N PRO A 312 28.89 -25.12 -20.62
CA PRO A 312 29.03 -24.87 -22.06
C PRO A 312 29.64 -26.08 -22.72
N ALA A 313 29.04 -26.51 -23.82
CA ALA A 313 29.58 -27.57 -24.66
C ALA A 313 30.85 -27.08 -25.37
N THR A 314 31.98 -27.67 -25.07
CA THR A 314 33.20 -27.52 -25.82
C THR A 314 33.03 -28.17 -27.19
N LYS A 315 32.95 -27.37 -28.25
CA LYS A 315 33.14 -27.86 -29.63
C LYS A 315 34.64 -27.91 -29.89
N TYR A 316 35.16 -29.13 -29.98
CA TYR A 316 36.39 -29.41 -30.71
C TYR A 316 35.98 -29.61 -32.15
N SER A 317 36.51 -28.81 -33.08
CA SER A 317 36.54 -29.05 -34.49
C SER A 317 37.98 -29.46 -34.84
N GLY A 318 38.10 -30.66 -35.46
CA GLY A 318 39.26 -31.05 -36.20
C GLY A 318 39.28 -30.36 -37.57
#